data_6794d22aa9f535bc1f0296a6a471979b
#
_entry.id   6794d22aa9f535bc1f0296a6a471979b
#
_cell.length_a   1.000
_cell.length_b   1.000
_cell.length_c   1.000
_cell.angle_alpha   90.00
_cell.angle_beta   90.00
_cell.angle_gamma   90.00
#
_symmetry.space_group_name_H-M   'P 1'
#
loop_
_entity.id
_entity.type
_entity.pdbx_description
1 polymer ?
#
loop_
_entity_poly.entity_id
_entity_poly.type
_entity_poly.pdbx_seq_one_letter_code
_entity_poly.pdbx_strand_id
1 'polypeptide(L)'
;MRTMLAIPALLFVAACAHVDYVGQSYAPTSHVDVFFKERDVPHEYSVMGKVIATANDLVSAEKLQDKIVVKAQQKGADAVVLLGMERYKSGESTDYHETTEERGRRTRTHGSSSTTDQEKKEIQALFIKYR
;
A
#
# COMPACT_ATOMS: atom_id res chain seq x y z
N MET A 1 13.79 -39.62 -25.16
CA MET A 1 14.42 -38.44 -24.53
C MET A 1 13.35 -37.53 -23.98
N ARG A 2 13.16 -37.53 -22.68
CA ARG A 2 12.20 -36.65 -22.00
C ARG A 2 12.95 -35.42 -21.52
N THR A 3 12.74 -34.32 -22.21
CA THR A 3 13.25 -33.00 -21.78
C THR A 3 12.36 -32.50 -20.64
N MET A 4 12.86 -32.56 -19.41
CA MET A 4 12.24 -31.87 -18.28
C MET A 4 12.46 -30.38 -18.44
N LEU A 5 11.40 -29.63 -18.79
CA LEU A 5 11.39 -28.20 -18.71
C LEU A 5 11.28 -27.82 -17.23
N ALA A 6 12.37 -27.37 -16.65
CA ALA A 6 12.37 -26.74 -15.35
C ALA A 6 11.76 -25.34 -15.51
N ILE A 7 10.54 -25.15 -15.03
CA ILE A 7 9.90 -23.86 -14.92
C ILE A 7 10.53 -23.15 -13.70
N PRO A 8 11.23 -22.02 -13.88
CA PRO A 8 11.69 -21.27 -12.72
C PRO A 8 10.47 -20.71 -12.01
N ALA A 9 10.26 -21.14 -10.78
CA ALA A 9 9.29 -20.54 -9.88
C ALA A 9 9.70 -19.09 -9.63
N LEU A 10 9.07 -18.16 -10.34
CA LEU A 10 9.24 -16.74 -10.11
C LEU A 10 8.61 -16.41 -8.76
N LEU A 11 9.42 -16.29 -7.74
CA LEU A 11 9.02 -15.77 -6.44
C LEU A 11 8.62 -14.30 -6.60
N PHE A 12 7.32 -14.07 -6.80
CA PHE A 12 6.75 -12.73 -6.67
C PHE A 12 6.84 -12.32 -5.20
N VAL A 13 7.81 -11.52 -4.87
CA VAL A 13 7.79 -10.77 -3.61
C VAL A 13 6.66 -9.76 -3.73
N ALA A 14 5.50 -10.13 -3.23
CA ALA A 14 4.36 -9.22 -3.16
C ALA A 14 4.73 -8.07 -2.20
N ALA A 15 5.05 -6.91 -2.75
CA ALA A 15 5.13 -5.69 -1.95
C ALA A 15 3.75 -5.46 -1.31
N CYS A 16 3.69 -5.45 0.04
CA CYS A 16 2.44 -5.32 0.79
C CYS A 16 1.85 -3.93 0.61
N ALA A 17 0.93 -3.78 -0.34
CA ALA A 17 0.06 -2.64 -0.47
C ALA A 17 -1.38 -3.10 -0.26
N HIS A 18 -2.12 -2.36 0.57
CA HIS A 18 -3.53 -2.60 0.84
C HIS A 18 -4.37 -1.54 0.16
N VAL A 19 -5.42 -1.97 -0.54
CA VAL A 19 -6.40 -1.09 -1.16
C VAL A 19 -7.78 -1.46 -0.64
N ASP A 20 -8.32 -0.65 0.25
CA ASP A 20 -9.65 -0.82 0.81
C ASP A 20 -10.65 0.06 0.07
N TYR A 21 -11.72 -0.55 -0.40
CA TYR A 21 -12.78 0.13 -1.14
C TYR A 21 -14.14 -0.04 -0.45
N VAL A 22 -14.84 1.07 -0.30
CA VAL A 22 -16.22 1.10 0.22
C VAL A 22 -17.09 1.86 -0.76
N GLY A 23 -18.11 1.21 -1.29
CA GLY A 23 -19.03 1.82 -2.23
C GLY A 23 -19.72 0.83 -3.16
N GLN A 24 -20.21 1.35 -4.27
CA GLN A 24 -20.92 0.59 -5.30
C GLN A 24 -19.95 -0.01 -6.32
N SER A 25 -20.39 -1.08 -6.96
CA SER A 25 -19.63 -1.74 -8.04
C SER A 25 -20.51 -1.79 -9.30
N TYR A 26 -19.87 -1.53 -10.42
CA TYR A 26 -20.45 -1.61 -11.76
C TYR A 26 -19.65 -2.58 -12.63
N ALA A 27 -20.06 -2.79 -13.86
CA ALA A 27 -19.29 -3.58 -14.80
C ALA A 27 -17.87 -3.01 -14.97
N PRO A 28 -16.83 -3.85 -14.99
CA PRO A 28 -15.45 -3.39 -15.12
C PRO A 28 -15.24 -2.47 -16.32
N THR A 29 -14.41 -1.46 -16.16
CA THR A 29 -14.02 -0.52 -17.22
C THR A 29 -12.60 -0.79 -17.67
N SER A 30 -12.28 -0.46 -18.91
CA SER A 30 -10.94 -0.63 -19.49
C SER A 30 -10.07 0.62 -19.38
N HIS A 31 -10.68 1.77 -19.13
CA HIS A 31 -10.01 3.05 -18.98
C HIS A 31 -10.57 3.82 -17.81
N VAL A 32 -9.67 4.44 -17.04
CA VAL A 32 -10.00 5.27 -15.89
C VAL A 32 -9.24 6.57 -15.98
N ASP A 33 -9.94 7.69 -15.97
CA ASP A 33 -9.34 9.01 -15.90
C ASP A 33 -8.85 9.28 -14.47
N VAL A 34 -7.76 10.02 -14.32
CA VAL A 34 -7.20 10.38 -13.02
C VAL A 34 -7.19 11.88 -12.85
N PHE A 35 -7.80 12.35 -11.78
CA PHE A 35 -7.86 13.76 -11.42
C PHE A 35 -7.28 13.96 -10.00
N PHE A 36 -6.72 15.12 -9.76
CA PHE A 36 -6.18 15.48 -8.46
C PHE A 36 -7.09 16.44 -7.68
N LYS A 37 -8.12 16.94 -8.32
CA LYS A 37 -9.15 17.82 -7.72
C LYS A 37 -10.50 17.50 -8.31
N GLU A 38 -11.54 17.49 -7.47
CA GLU A 38 -12.92 17.26 -7.94
C GLU A 38 -13.36 18.29 -8.98
N ARG A 39 -12.96 19.55 -8.81
CA ARG A 39 -13.30 20.63 -9.74
C ARG A 39 -12.71 20.47 -11.14
N ASP A 40 -11.69 19.63 -11.30
CA ASP A 40 -11.04 19.38 -12.59
C ASP A 40 -11.79 18.33 -13.43
N VAL A 41 -12.77 17.66 -12.86
CA VAL A 41 -13.60 16.69 -13.57
C VAL A 41 -14.51 17.42 -14.58
N PRO A 42 -14.34 17.20 -15.90
CA PRO A 42 -15.03 17.98 -16.91
C PRO A 42 -16.47 17.52 -17.19
N HIS A 43 -16.93 16.49 -16.51
CA HIS A 43 -18.25 15.89 -16.67
C HIS A 43 -19.05 15.98 -15.39
N GLU A 44 -20.38 15.92 -15.51
CA GLU A 44 -21.22 15.62 -14.37
C GLU A 44 -20.94 14.19 -13.92
N TYR A 45 -20.88 13.98 -12.59
CA TYR A 45 -20.55 12.69 -12.03
C TYR A 45 -21.27 12.41 -10.73
N SER A 46 -21.32 11.14 -10.37
CA SER A 46 -21.70 10.67 -9.04
C SER A 46 -20.52 10.00 -8.38
N VAL A 47 -20.33 10.24 -7.09
CA VAL A 47 -19.37 9.48 -6.30
C VAL A 47 -19.93 8.09 -6.07
N MET A 48 -19.24 7.06 -6.57
CA MET A 48 -19.66 5.67 -6.39
C MET A 48 -19.02 5.02 -5.17
N GLY A 49 -17.90 5.52 -4.71
CA GLY A 49 -17.23 4.98 -3.55
C GLY A 49 -15.95 5.71 -3.18
N LYS A 50 -15.40 5.31 -2.04
CA LYS A 50 -14.16 5.83 -1.49
C LYS A 50 -13.13 4.72 -1.34
N VAL A 51 -11.89 5.06 -1.64
CA VAL A 51 -10.73 4.18 -1.50
C VAL A 51 -9.74 4.75 -0.52
N ILE A 52 -9.18 3.88 0.30
CA ILE A 52 -8.02 4.15 1.14
C ILE A 52 -6.96 3.12 0.78
N ALA A 53 -5.86 3.58 0.24
CA ALA A 53 -4.74 2.74 -0.12
C ALA A 53 -3.57 3.00 0.82
N THR A 54 -3.03 1.95 1.41
CA THR A 54 -1.92 2.01 2.34
C THR A 54 -0.78 1.12 1.88
N ALA A 55 0.44 1.58 2.08
CA ALA A 55 1.63 0.81 1.79
C ALA A 55 2.76 1.21 2.73
N ASN A 56 3.75 0.33 2.89
CA ASN A 56 4.98 0.68 3.59
C ASN A 56 5.81 1.69 2.76
N ASP A 57 6.81 2.28 3.37
CA ASP A 57 7.61 3.32 2.72
C ASP A 57 8.44 2.82 1.52
N LEU A 58 8.64 1.51 1.39
CA LEU A 58 9.35 0.90 0.26
C LEU A 58 8.51 0.89 -1.03
N VAL A 59 7.20 1.01 -0.94
CA VAL A 59 6.32 1.10 -2.10
C VAL A 59 6.24 2.56 -2.54
N SER A 60 6.54 2.83 -3.82
CA SER A 60 6.44 4.20 -4.34
C SER A 60 4.99 4.68 -4.41
N ALA A 61 4.81 6.01 -4.35
CA ALA A 61 3.49 6.61 -4.52
C ALA A 61 2.88 6.29 -5.89
N GLU A 62 3.69 6.22 -6.95
CA GLU A 62 3.25 5.83 -8.29
C GLU A 62 2.70 4.41 -8.33
N LYS A 63 3.38 3.45 -7.71
CA LYS A 63 2.90 2.07 -7.63
C LYS A 63 1.59 1.98 -6.86
N LEU A 64 1.45 2.75 -5.80
CA LEU A 64 0.22 2.80 -5.01
C LEU A 64 -0.93 3.40 -5.83
N GLN A 65 -0.67 4.47 -6.58
CA GLN A 65 -1.62 5.06 -7.52
C GLN A 65 -2.05 4.05 -8.59
N ASP A 66 -1.12 3.32 -9.18
CA ASP A 66 -1.42 2.30 -10.20
C ASP A 66 -2.36 1.22 -9.65
N LYS A 67 -2.16 0.80 -8.40
CA LYS A 67 -3.04 -0.15 -7.74
C LYS A 67 -4.45 0.40 -7.51
N ILE A 68 -4.56 1.69 -7.19
CA ILE A 68 -5.85 2.38 -7.08
C ILE A 68 -6.58 2.38 -8.43
N VAL A 69 -5.86 2.68 -9.52
CA VAL A 69 -6.44 2.68 -10.88
C VAL A 69 -6.92 1.29 -11.27
N VAL A 70 -6.14 0.25 -11.00
CA VAL A 70 -6.55 -1.14 -11.24
C VAL A 70 -7.81 -1.49 -10.46
N LYS A 71 -7.89 -1.07 -9.19
CA LYS A 71 -9.08 -1.28 -8.36
C LYS A 71 -10.29 -0.53 -8.93
N ALA A 72 -10.09 0.68 -9.44
CA ALA A 72 -11.14 1.47 -10.07
C ALA A 72 -11.69 0.77 -11.33
N GLN A 73 -10.83 0.21 -12.16
CA GLN A 73 -11.24 -0.57 -13.33
C GLN A 73 -12.07 -1.78 -12.93
N GLN A 74 -11.64 -2.52 -11.91
CA GLN A 74 -12.34 -3.69 -11.40
C GLN A 74 -13.73 -3.35 -10.83
N LYS A 75 -13.86 -2.20 -10.20
CA LYS A 75 -15.12 -1.71 -9.61
C LYS A 75 -16.02 -0.99 -10.62
N GLY A 76 -15.55 -0.78 -11.83
CA GLY A 76 -16.31 -0.13 -12.89
C GLY A 76 -16.38 1.38 -12.78
N ALA A 77 -15.38 2.01 -12.20
CA ALA A 77 -15.27 3.46 -12.14
C ALA A 77 -14.90 4.04 -13.52
N ASP A 78 -15.38 5.24 -13.81
CA ASP A 78 -15.00 6.01 -15.00
C ASP A 78 -13.79 6.88 -14.72
N ALA A 79 -13.64 7.35 -13.50
CA ALA A 79 -12.53 8.15 -13.06
C ALA A 79 -12.21 7.99 -11.56
N VAL A 80 -11.02 8.41 -11.20
CA VAL A 80 -10.51 8.49 -9.83
C VAL A 80 -10.11 9.93 -9.53
N VAL A 81 -10.53 10.43 -8.39
CA VAL A 81 -10.06 11.70 -7.85
C VAL A 81 -9.15 11.41 -6.66
N LEU A 82 -7.87 11.69 -6.79
CA LEU A 82 -6.90 11.54 -5.72
C LEU A 82 -7.01 12.75 -4.76
N LEU A 83 -7.38 12.50 -3.51
CA LEU A 83 -7.61 13.55 -2.53
C LEU A 83 -6.34 14.00 -1.82
N GLY A 84 -5.36 13.13 -1.69
CA GLY A 84 -4.11 13.44 -1.04
C GLY A 84 -3.32 12.21 -0.65
N MET A 85 -2.06 12.45 -0.29
CA MET A 85 -1.16 11.42 0.21
C MET A 85 -0.60 11.87 1.55
N GLU A 86 -0.67 11.01 2.54
CA GLU A 86 -0.11 11.23 3.86
C GLU A 86 0.92 10.14 4.20
N ARG A 87 1.90 10.53 5.00
CA ARG A 87 2.84 9.60 5.63
C ARG A 87 2.61 9.63 7.13
N TYR A 88 2.60 8.48 7.74
CA TYR A 88 2.42 8.37 9.17
C TYR A 88 3.27 7.23 9.75
N LYS A 89 3.56 7.33 11.03
CA LYS A 89 4.20 6.26 11.77
C LYS A 89 3.15 5.20 12.10
N SER A 90 3.39 3.96 11.68
CA SER A 90 2.49 2.84 11.95
C SER A 90 2.86 2.04 13.18
N GLY A 91 4.04 2.27 13.75
CA GLY A 91 4.52 1.57 14.92
C GLY A 91 6.02 1.73 15.13
N GLU A 92 6.47 1.31 16.30
CA GLU A 92 7.87 1.20 16.65
C GLU A 92 8.17 -0.25 16.98
N SER A 93 9.25 -0.79 16.44
CA SER A 93 9.79 -2.06 16.90
C SER A 93 11.08 -1.82 17.68
N THR A 94 11.14 -2.37 18.88
CA THR A 94 12.32 -2.28 19.74
C THR A 94 12.87 -3.66 19.97
N ASP A 95 14.11 -3.87 19.54
CA ASP A 95 14.85 -5.09 19.83
C ASP A 95 15.77 -4.85 21.01
N TYR A 96 15.67 -5.70 22.00
CA TYR A 96 16.49 -5.66 23.19
C TYR A 96 17.31 -6.93 23.31
N HIS A 97 18.63 -6.77 23.38
CA HIS A 97 19.56 -7.86 23.64
C HIS A 97 20.28 -7.64 24.95
N GLU A 98 20.20 -8.62 25.83
CA GLU A 98 20.92 -8.64 27.07
C GLU A 98 21.83 -9.86 27.12
N THR A 99 23.13 -9.61 27.37
CA THR A 99 24.11 -10.66 27.54
C THR A 99 24.73 -10.53 28.93
N THR A 100 24.62 -11.61 29.72
CA THR A 100 25.21 -11.68 31.04
C THR A 100 26.40 -12.62 31.02
N GLU A 101 27.56 -12.09 31.35
CA GLU A 101 28.80 -12.90 31.52
C GLU A 101 29.15 -12.99 32.98
N GLU A 102 29.35 -14.21 33.47
CA GLU A 102 29.90 -14.49 34.79
C GLU A 102 31.35 -14.90 34.69
N ARG A 103 32.23 -14.09 35.30
CA ARG A 103 33.65 -14.44 35.47
C ARG A 103 34.00 -14.45 36.95
N GLY A 104 34.13 -15.64 37.53
CA GLY A 104 34.45 -15.79 38.95
C GLY A 104 33.38 -15.15 39.85
N ARG A 105 33.77 -14.19 40.71
CA ARG A 105 32.84 -13.45 41.61
C ARG A 105 32.26 -12.18 41.00
N ARG A 106 32.53 -11.87 39.71
CA ARG A 106 32.05 -10.65 39.05
C ARG A 106 31.11 -11.01 37.92
N THR A 107 29.90 -10.45 37.94
CA THR A 107 28.91 -10.54 36.87
C THR A 107 28.91 -9.21 36.10
N ARG A 108 29.06 -9.29 34.78
CA ARG A 108 28.88 -8.13 33.88
C ARG A 108 27.69 -8.37 32.99
N THR A 109 26.77 -7.40 32.99
CA THR A 109 25.60 -7.42 32.12
C THR A 109 25.76 -6.33 31.08
N HIS A 110 25.65 -6.73 29.80
CA HIS A 110 25.61 -5.81 28.69
C HIS A 110 24.25 -5.86 28.03
N GLY A 111 23.58 -4.72 27.96
CA GLY A 111 22.30 -4.57 27.24
C GLY A 111 22.44 -3.64 26.06
N SER A 112 21.81 -3.98 24.96
CA SER A 112 21.65 -3.09 23.80
C SER A 112 20.20 -3.09 23.35
N SER A 113 19.70 -1.91 22.99
CA SER A 113 18.37 -1.75 22.40
C SER A 113 18.46 -0.95 21.11
N SER A 114 17.69 -1.36 20.11
CA SER A 114 17.51 -0.61 18.89
C SER A 114 16.02 -0.41 18.64
N THR A 115 15.64 0.82 18.26
CA THR A 115 14.27 1.17 17.92
C THR A 115 14.22 1.59 16.46
N THR A 116 13.33 0.96 15.70
CA THR A 116 13.10 1.28 14.29
C THR A 116 11.70 1.84 14.13
N ASP A 117 11.61 3.06 13.61
CA ASP A 117 10.34 3.66 13.24
C ASP A 117 9.85 3.06 11.92
N GLN A 118 8.58 2.65 11.91
CA GLN A 118 7.93 2.16 10.70
C GLN A 118 7.04 3.28 10.13
N GLU A 119 7.32 3.69 8.91
CA GLU A 119 6.51 4.65 8.19
C GLU A 119 5.63 3.98 7.14
N LYS A 120 4.41 4.46 7.01
CA LYS A 120 3.45 4.05 5.99
C LYS A 120 2.96 5.25 5.20
N LYS A 121 2.61 5.00 3.95
CA LYS A 121 1.93 5.94 3.06
C LYS A 121 0.45 5.61 3.01
N GLU A 122 -0.37 6.63 2.96
CA GLU A 122 -1.80 6.53 2.74
C GLU A 122 -2.21 7.47 1.61
N ILE A 123 -2.95 6.94 0.65
CA ILE A 123 -3.60 7.73 -0.40
C ILE A 123 -5.10 7.53 -0.27
N GLN A 124 -5.84 8.63 -0.17
CA GLN A 124 -7.29 8.64 -0.22
C GLN A 124 -7.76 9.08 -1.59
N ALA A 125 -8.77 8.40 -2.12
CA ALA A 125 -9.34 8.69 -3.43
C ALA A 125 -10.85 8.45 -3.44
N LEU A 126 -11.51 9.14 -4.38
CA LEU A 126 -12.90 8.90 -4.72
C LEU A 126 -12.96 8.18 -6.06
N PHE A 127 -13.82 7.17 -6.15
CA PHE A 127 -14.21 6.58 -7.42
C PHE A 127 -15.51 7.23 -7.88
N ILE A 128 -15.51 7.66 -9.12
CA ILE A 128 -16.64 8.39 -9.69
C ILE A 128 -17.15 7.73 -10.95
N LYS A 129 -18.45 7.90 -11.18
CA LYS A 129 -19.17 7.44 -12.37
C LYS A 129 -19.68 8.66 -13.10
N TYR A 130 -19.39 8.78 -14.41
CA TYR A 130 -19.94 9.84 -15.22
C TYR A 130 -21.45 9.65 -15.43
N ARG A 131 -22.15 10.72 -15.45
CA ARG A 131 -23.60 10.76 -15.72
C ARG A 131 -23.90 10.94 -17.21
#